data_96b894375e73d8348ca8548c1528b1e5
#
_entry.id   96b894375e73d8348ca8548c1528b1e5
#
_cell.length_a   1.000
_cell.length_b   1.000
_cell.length_c   1.000
_cell.angle_alpha   90.00
_cell.angle_beta   90.00
_cell.angle_gamma   90.00
#
_symmetry.space_group_name_H-M   'P 1'
#
loop_
_entity.id
_entity.type
_entity.pdbx_description
1 polymer ?
#
loop_
_entity_poly.entity_id
_entity_poly.type
_entity_poly.pdbx_seq_one_letter_code
_entity_poly.pdbx_strand_id
1 'polypeptide(L)' 'FNPNTALDPKTKALVSLAVSAQIPCQYCVWMDTGSARQAGATDQEIAEAVAIAAQTRAWSTIFYGTQVDIEQFKAELGGS' A
#
# COMPACT_ATOMS: atom_id res chain seq x y z
N PHE A 1 -9.73 12.28 -9.68
CA PHE A 1 -10.32 10.94 -9.64
C PHE A 1 -11.72 10.94 -10.22
N ASN A 2 -12.04 9.90 -10.94
CA ASN A 2 -13.39 9.70 -11.44
C ASN A 2 -14.24 9.09 -10.31
N PRO A 3 -15.33 9.77 -9.87
CA PRO A 3 -16.15 9.24 -8.78
C PRO A 3 -16.92 7.97 -9.13
N ASN A 4 -17.04 7.65 -10.42
CA ASN A 4 -17.80 6.48 -10.87
C ASN A 4 -16.93 5.25 -11.07
N THR A 5 -15.91 5.06 -10.23
CA THR A 5 -15.05 3.89 -10.28
C THR A 5 -15.42 2.91 -9.17
N ALA A 6 -14.90 1.69 -9.27
CA ALA A 6 -15.24 0.60 -8.34
C ALA A 6 -14.81 0.87 -6.90
N LEU A 7 -13.69 1.58 -6.70
CA LEU A 7 -13.21 1.89 -5.37
C LEU A 7 -13.78 3.22 -4.90
N ASP A 8 -14.16 3.28 -3.63
CA ASP A 8 -14.67 4.53 -3.06
C ASP A 8 -13.52 5.54 -2.85
N PRO A 9 -13.86 6.83 -2.64
CA PRO A 9 -12.81 7.86 -2.50
C PRO A 9 -11.85 7.61 -1.35
N LYS A 10 -12.31 7.10 -0.22
CA LYS A 10 -11.45 6.82 0.92
C LYS A 10 -10.44 5.73 0.59
N THR A 11 -10.90 4.64 -0.01
CA THR A 11 -10.04 3.54 -0.41
C THR A 11 -8.99 3.99 -1.43
N LYS A 12 -9.42 4.78 -2.44
CA LYS A 12 -8.48 5.31 -3.43
C LYS A 12 -7.39 6.14 -2.78
N ALA A 13 -7.76 7.02 -1.84
CA ALA A 13 -6.81 7.90 -1.17
C ALA A 13 -5.83 7.09 -0.33
N LEU A 14 -6.32 6.06 0.38
CA LEU A 14 -5.45 5.21 1.19
C LEU A 14 -4.48 4.39 0.35
N VAL A 15 -4.95 3.86 -0.79
CA VAL A 15 -4.09 3.13 -1.73
C VAL A 15 -3.02 4.07 -2.28
N SER A 16 -3.41 5.27 -2.69
CA SER A 16 -2.48 6.25 -3.23
C SER A 16 -1.43 6.65 -2.18
N LEU A 17 -1.87 6.84 -0.94
CA LEU A 17 -0.97 7.18 0.17
C LEU A 17 0.07 6.07 0.39
N ALA A 18 -0.36 4.81 0.38
CA ALA A 18 0.56 3.69 0.55
C ALA A 18 1.64 3.71 -0.53
N VAL A 19 1.25 3.99 -1.77
CA VAL A 19 2.20 4.07 -2.89
C VAL A 19 3.11 5.28 -2.74
N SER A 20 2.56 6.45 -2.40
CA SER A 20 3.36 7.66 -2.28
C SER A 20 4.37 7.57 -1.15
N ALA A 21 4.04 6.85 -0.08
CA ALA A 21 4.97 6.60 1.02
C ALA A 21 6.14 5.70 0.58
N GLN A 22 5.91 4.83 -0.38
CA GLN A 22 6.94 3.90 -0.88
C GLN A 22 7.87 4.53 -1.92
N ILE A 23 7.39 5.48 -2.70
CA ILE A 23 8.19 6.13 -3.76
C ILE A 23 9.51 6.70 -3.20
N PRO A 24 9.71 7.42 -2.10
CA PRO A 24 8.79 8.26 -1.35
C PRO A 24 8.61 9.63 -2.01
N CYS A 25 7.43 10.20 -1.87
CA CYS A 25 7.10 11.48 -2.49
C CYS A 25 6.43 12.38 -1.44
N GLN A 26 7.16 13.36 -0.93
CA GLN A 26 6.61 14.22 0.13
C GLN A 26 5.39 15.01 -0.34
N TYR A 27 5.37 15.41 -1.61
CA TYR A 27 4.21 16.13 -2.16
C TYR A 27 3.00 15.23 -2.25
N CYS A 28 3.20 14.01 -2.71
CA CYS A 28 2.14 13.02 -2.87
C CYS A 28 1.59 12.59 -1.51
N VAL A 29 2.48 12.38 -0.54
CA VAL A 29 2.07 12.01 0.82
C VAL A 29 1.19 13.10 1.43
N TRP A 30 1.59 14.36 1.27
CA TRP A 30 0.81 15.48 1.80
C TRP A 30 -0.57 15.53 1.16
N MET A 31 -0.63 15.43 -0.17
CA MET A 31 -1.89 15.48 -0.89
C MET A 31 -2.79 14.29 -0.58
N ASP A 32 -2.22 13.09 -0.58
CA ASP A 32 -2.98 11.86 -0.35
C ASP A 32 -3.50 11.78 1.07
N THR A 33 -2.72 12.24 2.04
CA THR A 33 -3.18 12.29 3.44
C THR A 33 -4.37 13.24 3.57
N GLY A 34 -4.28 14.40 2.94
CA GLY A 34 -5.39 15.37 2.95
C GLY A 34 -6.64 14.79 2.29
N SER A 35 -6.47 14.12 1.15
CA SER A 35 -7.59 13.50 0.44
C SER A 35 -8.22 12.39 1.27
N ALA A 36 -7.40 11.59 1.96
CA ALA A 36 -7.90 10.51 2.80
C ALA A 36 -8.73 11.07 3.95
N ARG A 37 -8.24 12.13 4.60
CA ARG A 37 -8.99 12.76 5.71
C ARG A 37 -10.29 13.37 5.23
N GLN A 38 -10.30 14.02 4.07
CA GLN A 38 -11.52 14.57 3.49
C GLN A 38 -12.54 13.50 3.16
N ALA A 39 -12.06 12.32 2.79
CA ALA A 39 -12.93 11.19 2.47
C ALA A 39 -13.36 10.40 3.72
N GLY A 40 -12.97 10.86 4.91
CA GLY A 40 -13.43 10.29 6.16
C GLY A 40 -12.49 9.25 6.78
N ALA A 41 -11.25 9.15 6.30
CA ALA A 41 -10.29 8.22 6.87
C ALA A 41 -9.89 8.68 8.27
N THR A 42 -9.86 7.74 9.20
CA THR A 42 -9.38 8.00 10.56
C THR A 42 -7.86 7.96 10.59
N ASP A 43 -7.28 8.51 11.66
CA ASP A 43 -5.83 8.42 11.85
C ASP A 43 -5.36 6.98 11.92
N GLN A 44 -6.17 6.09 12.48
CA GLN A 44 -5.86 4.67 12.55
C GLN A 44 -5.85 4.03 11.17
N GLU A 45 -6.82 4.39 10.33
CA GLU A 45 -6.86 3.87 8.96
C GLU A 45 -5.65 4.32 8.15
N ILE A 46 -5.27 5.59 8.31
CA ILE A 46 -4.09 6.13 7.63
C ILE A 46 -2.83 5.40 8.08
N ALA A 47 -2.68 5.23 9.42
CA ALA A 47 -1.52 4.54 9.97
C ALA A 47 -1.47 3.09 9.50
N GLU A 48 -2.61 2.42 9.41
CA GLU A 48 -2.67 1.03 8.96
C GLU A 48 -2.28 0.90 7.49
N ALA A 49 -2.75 1.81 6.64
CA ALA A 49 -2.39 1.80 5.23
C ALA A 49 -0.87 1.94 5.04
N VAL A 50 -0.26 2.85 5.80
CA VAL A 50 1.19 3.05 5.75
C VAL A 50 1.93 1.82 6.30
N ALA A 51 1.42 1.23 7.38
CA ALA A 51 2.01 0.03 7.97
C ALA A 51 1.96 -1.16 7.02
N ILE A 52 0.86 -1.33 6.29
CA ILE A 52 0.73 -2.38 5.29
C ILE A 52 1.76 -2.18 4.17
N ALA A 53 1.95 -0.95 3.73
CA ALA A 53 2.96 -0.64 2.71
C ALA A 53 4.36 -1.01 3.20
N ALA A 54 4.69 -0.67 4.44
CA ALA A 54 5.98 -0.98 5.04
C ALA A 54 6.18 -2.50 5.16
N GLN A 55 5.13 -3.21 5.58
CA GLN A 55 5.17 -4.66 5.72
C GLN A 55 5.41 -5.34 4.38
N THR A 56 4.72 -4.88 3.33
CA THR A 56 4.90 -5.42 1.99
C THR A 56 6.34 -5.23 1.52
N ARG A 57 6.90 -4.05 1.76
CA ARG A 57 8.28 -3.77 1.40
C ARG A 57 9.25 -4.66 2.16
N ALA A 58 8.99 -4.88 3.45
CA ALA A 58 9.85 -5.72 4.29
C ALA A 58 9.89 -7.15 3.75
N TRP A 59 8.73 -7.74 3.44
CA TRP A 59 8.67 -9.08 2.89
C TRP A 59 9.39 -9.18 1.55
N SER A 60 9.16 -8.21 0.68
CA SER A 60 9.83 -8.14 -0.62
C SER A 60 11.34 -8.09 -0.47
N THR A 61 11.81 -7.26 0.46
CA THR A 61 13.24 -7.11 0.71
C THR A 61 13.86 -8.42 1.18
N ILE A 62 13.19 -9.10 2.12
CA ILE A 62 13.68 -10.36 2.67
C ILE A 62 13.75 -11.44 1.59
N PHE A 63 12.65 -11.64 0.86
CA PHE A 63 12.60 -12.71 -0.12
C PHE A 63 13.54 -12.45 -1.30
N TYR A 64 13.62 -11.21 -1.75
CA TYR A 64 14.49 -10.88 -2.88
C TYR A 64 15.95 -10.93 -2.49
N GLY A 65 16.27 -10.39 -1.31
CA GLY A 65 17.66 -10.35 -0.82
C GLY A 65 18.23 -11.72 -0.51
N THR A 66 17.39 -12.63 -0.03
CA THR A 66 17.81 -14.00 0.26
C THR A 66 17.64 -14.92 -0.95
N GLN A 67 17.21 -14.38 -2.08
CA GLN A 67 17.11 -15.09 -3.35
C GLN A 67 16.22 -16.33 -3.28
N VAL A 68 15.06 -16.19 -2.64
CA VAL A 68 14.08 -17.25 -2.59
C VAL A 68 13.58 -17.56 -4.00
N ASP A 69 13.62 -18.86 -4.37
CA ASP A 69 13.14 -19.28 -5.67
C ASP A 69 11.63 -19.16 -5.75
N ILE A 70 11.15 -18.46 -6.79
CA ILE A 70 9.72 -18.14 -6.91
C ILE A 70 8.86 -19.41 -7.12
N GLU A 71 9.36 -20.38 -7.86
CA GLU A 71 8.58 -21.59 -8.11
C GLU A 71 8.46 -22.44 -6.84
N GLN A 72 9.54 -22.55 -6.08
CA GLN A 72 9.51 -23.24 -4.78
C GLN A 72 8.61 -22.51 -3.79
N PHE A 73 8.67 -21.19 -3.79
CA PHE A 73 7.83 -20.36 -2.92
C PHE A 73 6.35 -20.62 -3.20
N LYS A 74 5.97 -20.64 -4.49
CA LYS A 74 4.59 -20.95 -4.88
C LYS A 74 4.16 -22.34 -4.41
N ALA A 75 5.04 -23.32 -4.61
CA ALA A 75 4.74 -24.70 -4.24
C ALA A 75 4.54 -24.86 -2.74
N GLU A 76 5.40 -24.24 -1.94
CA GLU A 76 5.35 -24.35 -0.48
C GLU A 76 4.12 -23.67 0.10
N LEU A 77 3.65 -22.58 -0.51
CA LEU A 77 2.47 -21.88 -0.04
C LEU A 77 1.17 -22.44 -0.63
N GLY A 78 1.27 -23.50 -1.44
CA GLY A 78 0.10 -24.08 -2.07
C GLY A 78 -0.50 -23.20 -3.13
N GLY A 79 0.21 -22.15 -3.53
CA GLY A 79 -0.24 -21.25 -4.57
C GLY A 79 0.00 -21.88 -5.93
N SER A 80 -0.96 -21.75 -6.78
CA SER A 80 -0.85 -22.33 -8.12
C SER A 80 -0.98 -21.25 -9.16
#